data_33ba58b857bc352c04e6074867111401
#
_entry.id   33ba58b857bc352c04e6074867111401
#
_cell.length_a   1.000
_cell.length_b   1.000
_cell.length_c   1.000
_cell.angle_alpha   90.00
_cell.angle_beta   90.00
_cell.angle_gamma   90.00
#
_symmetry.space_group_name_H-M   'P 1'
#
loop_
_entity.id
_entity.type
_entity.pdbx_description
1 polymer ?
#
loop_
_entity_poly.entity_id
_entity_poly.type
_entity_poly.pdbx_seq_one_letter_code
_entity_poly.pdbx_strand_id
1 'polypeptide(L)'
;MAKKQRGIRIPRASAKPAKKSGTKKAASKKAASKKPASTVRRAAAFDPLLAPVKGAIKRDIGHVQLEVGKAGAARVKRMIYPPGFHWAVDMKPNVGTELCMHAHVGFLARGEIHIEYADGCIVEHKAPQIVAIEPGHDGWVVGKEPVVLIEFDFESDTISRTGMPTEHRH
;
A
#
# COMPACT_ATOMS: atom_id res chain seq x y z
N MET A 1 -15.74 32.60 40.44
CA MET A 1 -14.59 33.42 40.03
C MET A 1 -14.32 33.25 38.54
N ALA A 2 -14.69 34.23 37.75
CA ALA A 2 -14.58 34.19 36.29
C ALA A 2 -13.19 34.73 35.84
N LYS A 3 -12.47 34.01 34.99
CA LYS A 3 -11.23 34.49 34.33
C LYS A 3 -11.49 34.82 32.87
N LYS A 4 -11.29 36.09 32.56
CA LYS A 4 -11.41 36.77 31.27
C LYS A 4 -10.51 36.14 30.19
N GLN A 5 -11.07 35.89 29.02
CA GLN A 5 -10.35 35.66 27.76
C GLN A 5 -9.85 37.02 27.21
N ARG A 6 -8.57 37.06 26.81
CA ARG A 6 -7.98 38.18 26.07
C ARG A 6 -7.82 37.78 24.59
N GLY A 7 -8.50 38.49 23.73
CA GLY A 7 -8.37 38.35 22.29
C GLY A 7 -7.04 38.94 21.76
N ILE A 8 -6.43 38.24 20.83
CA ILE A 8 -5.25 38.69 20.09
C ILE A 8 -5.72 39.16 18.72
N ARG A 9 -5.48 40.44 18.41
CA ARG A 9 -5.75 41.07 17.12
C ARG A 9 -4.63 40.76 16.13
N ILE A 10 -5.01 40.41 14.90
CA ILE A 10 -4.13 40.23 13.74
C ILE A 10 -4.07 41.55 12.96
N PRO A 11 -2.92 42.09 12.62
CA PRO A 11 -2.83 43.26 11.73
C PRO A 11 -2.83 42.84 10.25
N ARG A 12 -3.62 43.57 9.50
CA ARG A 12 -3.79 43.54 8.05
C ARG A 12 -2.76 44.47 7.42
N ALA A 13 -1.93 44.01 6.52
CA ALA A 13 -1.05 44.82 5.69
C ALA A 13 -1.47 44.74 4.23
N SER A 14 -1.87 45.86 3.69
CA SER A 14 -2.13 46.17 2.28
C SER A 14 -0.88 46.75 1.64
N ALA A 15 -0.53 46.35 0.44
CA ALA A 15 0.31 47.14 -0.45
C ALA A 15 -0.06 46.90 -1.93
N LYS A 16 -0.22 48.00 -2.62
CA LYS A 16 -0.66 48.21 -3.99
C LYS A 16 0.52 48.15 -5.00
N PRO A 17 0.24 48.20 -6.32
CA PRO A 17 1.06 47.70 -7.39
C PRO A 17 1.98 48.72 -8.07
N ALA A 18 3.02 48.25 -8.77
CA ALA A 18 3.81 49.08 -9.68
C ALA A 18 3.76 48.52 -11.09
N LYS A 19 3.22 49.30 -12.03
CA LYS A 19 3.36 49.17 -13.49
C LYS A 19 4.72 49.69 -13.91
N LYS A 20 5.41 49.03 -14.84
CA LYS A 20 6.27 49.70 -15.84
C LYS A 20 6.37 48.87 -17.14
N SER A 21 6.16 49.60 -18.18
CA SER A 21 6.18 49.34 -19.61
C SER A 21 7.58 49.18 -20.17
N GLY A 22 7.69 48.55 -21.35
CA GLY A 22 8.76 48.81 -22.34
C GLY A 22 9.41 47.51 -22.85
N THR A 23 9.31 47.18 -23.98
CA THR A 23 9.69 47.47 -25.34
C THR A 23 9.86 46.16 -26.15
N LYS A 24 9.26 46.18 -27.29
CA LYS A 24 9.36 45.15 -28.36
C LYS A 24 10.78 45.06 -28.89
N LYS A 25 11.30 43.83 -29.03
CA LYS A 25 12.36 43.53 -30.02
C LYS A 25 12.05 42.21 -30.70
N ALA A 26 11.78 42.35 -32.01
CA ALA A 26 11.58 41.23 -32.92
C ALA A 26 12.94 40.56 -33.19
N ALA A 27 12.97 39.22 -33.12
CA ALA A 27 14.08 38.47 -33.67
C ALA A 27 13.56 37.13 -34.23
N SER A 28 13.83 36.99 -35.50
CA SER A 28 13.70 35.95 -36.49
C SER A 28 13.51 34.50 -36.04
N LYS A 29 12.52 33.87 -36.70
CA LYS A 29 12.25 32.46 -36.77
C LYS A 29 13.45 31.68 -37.37
N LYS A 30 14.05 30.77 -36.60
CA LYS A 30 14.81 29.65 -37.09
C LYS A 30 13.99 28.38 -36.85
N ALA A 31 13.45 27.84 -37.93
CA ALA A 31 12.69 26.58 -37.91
C ALA A 31 13.66 25.44 -37.60
N ALA A 32 13.63 24.92 -36.39
CA ALA A 32 14.28 23.66 -36.03
C ALA A 32 13.31 22.51 -36.30
N SER A 33 13.60 21.69 -37.30
CA SER A 33 12.89 20.45 -37.61
C SER A 33 13.00 19.51 -36.41
N LYS A 34 11.91 19.32 -35.72
CA LYS A 34 11.79 18.29 -34.68
C LYS A 34 11.71 16.92 -35.35
N LYS A 35 12.79 16.14 -35.31
CA LYS A 35 12.74 14.70 -35.53
C LYS A 35 11.68 14.09 -34.59
N PRO A 36 10.79 13.20 -35.09
CA PRO A 36 9.88 12.50 -34.21
C PRO A 36 10.72 11.65 -33.24
N ALA A 37 10.52 11.89 -31.94
CA ALA A 37 11.08 11.03 -30.92
C ALA A 37 10.44 9.65 -31.08
N SER A 38 11.23 8.68 -31.51
CA SER A 38 10.86 7.27 -31.51
C SER A 38 10.53 6.88 -30.06
N THR A 39 9.24 6.72 -29.76
CA THR A 39 8.77 6.18 -28.50
C THR A 39 9.08 4.67 -28.52
N VAL A 40 10.30 4.30 -28.22
CA VAL A 40 10.65 2.92 -27.93
C VAL A 40 9.79 2.54 -26.71
N ARG A 41 8.71 1.80 -26.94
CA ARG A 41 7.99 1.11 -25.85
C ARG A 41 8.99 0.21 -25.17
N ARG A 42 9.53 0.65 -24.05
CA ARG A 42 10.32 -0.19 -23.17
C ARG A 42 9.41 -1.36 -22.80
N ALA A 43 9.76 -2.57 -23.25
CA ALA A 43 9.11 -3.77 -22.77
C ALA A 43 9.12 -3.70 -21.24
N ALA A 44 7.96 -3.98 -20.61
CA ALA A 44 7.88 -4.00 -19.17
C ALA A 44 8.95 -4.96 -18.67
N ALA A 45 9.84 -4.45 -17.81
CA ALA A 45 10.92 -5.27 -17.27
C ALA A 45 10.29 -6.45 -16.53
N PHE A 46 10.81 -7.66 -16.74
CA PHE A 46 10.40 -8.85 -16.01
C PHE A 46 10.53 -8.59 -14.50
N ASP A 47 9.42 -8.75 -13.78
CA ASP A 47 9.38 -8.59 -12.33
C ASP A 47 9.24 -9.98 -11.68
N PRO A 48 10.29 -10.52 -11.06
CA PRO A 48 10.26 -11.85 -10.47
C PRO A 48 9.28 -11.96 -9.29
N LEU A 49 8.93 -10.86 -8.63
CA LEU A 49 7.96 -10.85 -7.53
C LEU A 49 6.52 -11.01 -8.02
N LEU A 50 6.24 -10.72 -9.28
CA LEU A 50 4.91 -10.84 -9.89
C LEU A 50 4.81 -12.02 -10.88
N ALA A 51 5.94 -12.63 -11.25
CA ALA A 51 5.95 -13.78 -12.13
C ALA A 51 5.36 -15.02 -11.44
N PRO A 52 4.69 -15.94 -12.17
CA PRO A 52 4.16 -17.16 -11.60
C PRO A 52 5.24 -17.99 -10.88
N VAL A 53 4.91 -18.52 -9.69
CA VAL A 53 5.83 -19.35 -8.90
C VAL A 53 5.70 -20.79 -9.36
N LYS A 54 6.82 -21.38 -9.79
CA LYS A 54 6.86 -22.79 -10.21
C LYS A 54 6.53 -23.71 -9.04
N GLY A 55 5.60 -24.65 -9.26
CA GLY A 55 5.21 -25.65 -8.26
C GLY A 55 4.21 -25.17 -7.22
N ALA A 56 3.78 -23.91 -7.25
CA ALA A 56 2.74 -23.42 -6.37
C ALA A 56 1.33 -23.75 -6.89
N ILE A 57 0.41 -23.98 -5.96
CA ILE A 57 -1.02 -24.05 -6.24
C ILE A 57 -1.54 -22.61 -6.29
N LYS A 58 -2.08 -22.20 -7.44
CA LYS A 58 -2.61 -20.86 -7.64
C LYS A 58 -4.12 -20.80 -7.33
N ARG A 59 -4.55 -19.74 -6.65
CA ARG A 59 -5.96 -19.39 -6.41
C ARG A 59 -6.11 -17.88 -6.49
N ASP A 60 -7.30 -17.44 -6.90
CA ASP A 60 -7.70 -16.04 -6.82
C ASP A 60 -8.86 -15.94 -5.81
N ILE A 61 -8.78 -15.00 -4.87
CA ILE A 61 -9.82 -14.71 -3.88
C ILE A 61 -10.19 -13.25 -4.06
N GLY A 62 -11.38 -12.99 -4.64
CA GLY A 62 -11.69 -11.65 -5.10
C GLY A 62 -10.62 -11.18 -6.11
N HIS A 63 -9.99 -10.04 -5.84
CA HIS A 63 -8.91 -9.51 -6.68
C HIS A 63 -7.50 -9.91 -6.20
N VAL A 64 -7.40 -10.68 -5.12
CA VAL A 64 -6.12 -11.11 -4.54
C VAL A 64 -5.65 -12.40 -5.18
N GLN A 65 -4.41 -12.40 -5.67
CA GLN A 65 -3.77 -13.62 -6.17
C GLN A 65 -3.04 -14.32 -5.02
N LEU A 66 -3.33 -15.61 -4.84
CA LEU A 66 -2.71 -16.46 -3.85
C LEU A 66 -2.00 -17.61 -4.51
N GLU A 67 -0.72 -17.80 -4.20
CA GLU A 67 0.07 -18.95 -4.60
C GLU A 67 0.62 -19.67 -3.38
N VAL A 68 0.40 -20.98 -3.30
CA VAL A 68 0.69 -21.78 -2.10
C VAL A 68 1.61 -22.94 -2.43
N GLY A 69 2.73 -23.04 -1.73
CA GLY A 69 3.56 -24.24 -1.63
C GLY A 69 3.32 -24.93 -0.29
N LYS A 70 3.19 -26.26 -0.29
CA LYS A 70 2.93 -27.06 0.91
C LYS A 70 4.05 -28.06 1.19
N ALA A 71 4.34 -28.27 2.48
CA ALA A 71 5.20 -29.33 2.99
C ALA A 71 4.61 -29.87 4.30
N GLY A 72 3.83 -30.96 4.20
CA GLY A 72 3.03 -31.46 5.33
C GLY A 72 2.00 -30.41 5.78
N ALA A 73 1.98 -30.05 7.05
CA ALA A 73 1.11 -29.00 7.60
C ALA A 73 1.65 -27.57 7.36
N ALA A 74 2.93 -27.45 6.96
CA ALA A 74 3.55 -26.15 6.70
C ALA A 74 3.18 -25.63 5.31
N ARG A 75 2.99 -24.30 5.20
CA ARG A 75 2.70 -23.61 3.96
C ARG A 75 3.59 -22.40 3.80
N VAL A 76 4.03 -22.15 2.57
CA VAL A 76 4.53 -20.86 2.13
C VAL A 76 3.50 -20.27 1.19
N LYS A 77 3.06 -19.06 1.43
CA LYS A 77 2.10 -18.35 0.60
C LYS A 77 2.76 -17.12 0.01
N ARG A 78 2.49 -16.84 -1.27
CA ARG A 78 2.71 -15.51 -1.84
C ARG A 78 1.34 -14.92 -2.13
N MET A 79 1.06 -13.79 -1.49
CA MET A 79 -0.14 -13.00 -1.72
C MET A 79 0.24 -11.77 -2.56
N ILE A 80 -0.54 -11.49 -3.61
CA ILE A 80 -0.40 -10.27 -4.41
C ILE A 80 -1.72 -9.51 -4.29
N TYR A 81 -1.66 -8.38 -3.60
CA TYR A 81 -2.79 -7.47 -3.42
C TYR A 81 -2.68 -6.36 -4.47
N PRO A 82 -3.68 -6.15 -5.33
CA PRO A 82 -3.63 -5.10 -6.35
C PRO A 82 -3.72 -3.69 -5.74
N PRO A 83 -3.30 -2.65 -6.49
CA PRO A 83 -3.62 -1.28 -6.11
C PRO A 83 -5.13 -1.11 -5.93
N GLY A 84 -5.51 -0.39 -4.87
CA GLY A 84 -6.91 -0.19 -4.50
C GLY A 84 -7.56 -1.35 -3.73
N PHE A 85 -6.81 -2.41 -3.43
CA PHE A 85 -7.28 -3.46 -2.53
C PHE A 85 -7.68 -2.89 -1.19
N HIS A 86 -8.81 -3.39 -0.65
CA HIS A 86 -9.26 -3.15 0.70
C HIS A 86 -9.95 -4.43 1.22
N TRP A 87 -9.47 -4.96 2.34
CA TRP A 87 -9.94 -6.25 2.86
C TRP A 87 -11.46 -6.29 3.08
N ALA A 88 -12.02 -5.22 3.66
CA ALA A 88 -13.47 -5.10 3.89
C ALA A 88 -14.30 -5.19 2.59
N VAL A 89 -13.72 -4.83 1.44
CA VAL A 89 -14.38 -4.87 0.12
C VAL A 89 -14.10 -6.16 -0.61
N ASP A 90 -12.83 -6.57 -0.66
CA ASP A 90 -12.38 -7.65 -1.54
C ASP A 90 -12.41 -9.03 -0.88
N MET A 91 -12.16 -9.10 0.44
CA MET A 91 -12.02 -10.37 1.16
C MET A 91 -13.20 -10.70 2.07
N LYS A 92 -13.73 -9.73 2.81
CA LYS A 92 -14.84 -9.91 3.74
C LYS A 92 -16.03 -10.65 3.13
N PRO A 93 -16.50 -10.35 1.90
CA PRO A 93 -17.62 -11.08 1.30
C PRO A 93 -17.35 -12.58 1.08
N ASN A 94 -16.07 -12.96 0.94
CA ASN A 94 -15.65 -14.34 0.70
C ASN A 94 -15.30 -15.08 2.00
N VAL A 95 -14.87 -14.35 3.03
CA VAL A 95 -14.42 -14.93 4.32
C VAL A 95 -15.55 -14.98 5.33
N GLY A 96 -16.46 -14.00 5.33
CA GLY A 96 -17.65 -13.97 6.17
C GLY A 96 -17.41 -13.51 7.62
N THR A 97 -16.24 -12.93 7.91
CA THR A 97 -15.95 -12.29 9.21
C THR A 97 -15.93 -10.76 9.06
N GLU A 98 -16.13 -10.03 10.15
CA GLU A 98 -16.11 -8.56 10.13
C GLU A 98 -14.68 -8.02 9.89
N LEU A 99 -13.67 -8.70 10.41
CA LEU A 99 -12.25 -8.38 10.30
C LEU A 99 -11.47 -9.63 9.87
N CYS A 100 -10.26 -9.44 9.37
CA CYS A 100 -9.35 -10.52 9.09
C CYS A 100 -8.90 -11.18 10.40
N MET A 101 -9.27 -12.44 10.58
CA MET A 101 -8.91 -13.22 11.78
C MET A 101 -7.69 -14.12 11.56
N HIS A 102 -6.96 -13.90 10.47
CA HIS A 102 -5.71 -14.60 10.17
C HIS A 102 -4.51 -13.80 10.67
N ALA A 103 -3.57 -14.48 11.34
CA ALA A 103 -2.27 -13.89 11.65
C ALA A 103 -1.37 -13.94 10.41
N HIS A 104 -0.71 -12.84 10.09
CA HIS A 104 0.23 -12.79 8.98
C HIS A 104 1.65 -12.70 9.51
N VAL A 105 2.44 -13.76 9.27
CA VAL A 105 3.86 -13.81 9.62
C VAL A 105 4.66 -14.03 8.36
N GLY A 106 5.51 -13.09 8.01
CA GLY A 106 6.23 -13.21 6.76
C GLY A 106 7.11 -12.02 6.40
N PHE A 107 7.26 -11.83 5.11
CA PHE A 107 8.09 -10.79 4.52
C PHE A 107 7.32 -9.99 3.49
N LEU A 108 7.12 -8.70 3.76
CA LEU A 108 6.58 -7.75 2.80
C LEU A 108 7.69 -7.40 1.80
N ALA A 109 7.57 -7.97 0.60
CA ALA A 109 8.60 -7.87 -0.43
C ALA A 109 8.43 -6.64 -1.33
N ARG A 110 7.19 -6.11 -1.44
CA ARG A 110 6.86 -4.98 -2.29
C ARG A 110 5.63 -4.23 -1.80
N GLY A 111 5.60 -2.93 -2.08
CA GLY A 111 4.46 -2.05 -1.88
C GLY A 111 4.31 -1.58 -0.44
N GLU A 112 3.15 -1.00 -0.17
CA GLU A 112 2.80 -0.44 1.13
C GLU A 112 1.35 -0.82 1.46
N ILE A 113 1.13 -1.34 2.66
CA ILE A 113 -0.18 -1.74 3.17
C ILE A 113 -0.37 -1.17 4.57
N HIS A 114 -1.52 -0.59 4.81
CA HIS A 114 -1.92 -0.14 6.13
C HIS A 114 -2.87 -1.16 6.74
N ILE A 115 -2.72 -1.40 8.03
CA ILE A 115 -3.51 -2.34 8.82
C ILE A 115 -4.20 -1.55 9.93
N GLU A 116 -5.51 -1.67 10.01
CA GLU A 116 -6.33 -1.05 11.05
C GLU A 116 -6.94 -2.12 11.96
N TYR A 117 -6.68 -2.02 13.24
CA TYR A 117 -7.24 -2.90 14.26
C TYR A 117 -8.59 -2.40 14.78
N ALA A 118 -9.35 -3.27 15.47
CA ALA A 118 -10.68 -2.97 15.98
C ALA A 118 -10.74 -1.77 16.94
N ASP A 119 -9.63 -1.42 17.57
CA ASP A 119 -9.48 -0.26 18.45
C ASP A 119 -9.15 1.04 17.72
N GLY A 120 -9.02 1.01 16.38
CA GLY A 120 -8.67 2.14 15.53
C GLY A 120 -7.17 2.39 15.42
N CYS A 121 -6.33 1.52 15.99
CA CYS A 121 -4.88 1.61 15.80
C CYS A 121 -4.53 1.29 14.34
N ILE A 122 -3.76 2.16 13.68
CA ILE A 122 -3.28 1.96 12.32
C ILE A 122 -1.78 1.73 12.35
N VAL A 123 -1.36 0.62 11.74
CA VAL A 123 0.06 0.26 11.56
C VAL A 123 0.39 0.29 10.07
N GLU A 124 1.40 1.06 9.71
CA GLU A 124 1.88 1.20 8.34
C GLU A 124 3.01 0.21 8.08
N HIS A 125 2.85 -0.61 7.04
CA HIS A 125 3.87 -1.55 6.60
C HIS A 125 4.35 -1.19 5.20
N LYS A 126 5.66 -0.94 5.08
CA LYS A 126 6.29 -0.56 3.81
C LYS A 126 7.46 -1.47 3.47
N ALA A 127 7.43 -2.04 2.28
CA ALA A 127 8.49 -2.95 1.82
C ALA A 127 9.86 -2.24 1.66
N PRO A 128 10.97 -2.98 1.90
CA PRO A 128 11.02 -4.36 2.37
C PRO A 128 11.04 -4.45 3.91
N GLN A 129 10.22 -5.33 4.50
CA GLN A 129 10.27 -5.57 5.96
C GLN A 129 9.70 -6.94 6.35
N ILE A 130 10.09 -7.43 7.52
CA ILE A 130 9.42 -8.54 8.20
C ILE A 130 8.11 -8.01 8.78
N VAL A 131 7.04 -8.77 8.62
CA VAL A 131 5.74 -8.45 9.21
C VAL A 131 5.29 -9.54 10.16
N ALA A 132 4.66 -9.11 11.25
CA ALA A 132 3.91 -9.92 12.17
C ALA A 132 2.64 -9.14 12.49
N ILE A 133 1.52 -9.52 11.88
CA ILE A 133 0.23 -8.84 11.97
C ILE A 133 -0.72 -9.76 12.72
N GLU A 134 -1.28 -9.29 13.83
CA GLU A 134 -2.20 -10.04 14.65
C GLU A 134 -3.58 -10.15 14.00
N PRO A 135 -4.40 -11.14 14.38
CA PRO A 135 -5.80 -11.23 13.98
C PRO A 135 -6.64 -10.03 14.44
N GLY A 136 -7.78 -9.82 13.80
CA GLY A 136 -8.72 -8.77 14.19
C GLY A 136 -8.43 -7.42 13.54
N HIS A 137 -8.03 -7.44 12.27
CA HIS A 137 -7.67 -6.26 11.51
C HIS A 137 -8.42 -6.15 10.17
N ASP A 138 -8.55 -4.94 9.68
CA ASP A 138 -8.76 -4.58 8.28
C ASP A 138 -7.42 -4.19 7.64
N GLY A 139 -7.36 -4.03 6.32
CA GLY A 139 -6.15 -3.58 5.65
C GLY A 139 -6.39 -3.14 4.21
N TRP A 140 -5.59 -2.17 3.76
CA TRP A 140 -5.68 -1.64 2.40
C TRP A 140 -4.31 -1.30 1.82
N VAL A 141 -4.21 -1.44 0.50
CA VAL A 141 -3.01 -1.09 -0.27
C VAL A 141 -2.92 0.42 -0.46
N VAL A 142 -1.75 0.97 -0.20
CA VAL A 142 -1.45 2.38 -0.40
C VAL A 142 -0.67 2.59 -1.70
N GLY A 143 -1.07 3.60 -2.47
CA GLY A 143 -0.38 3.97 -3.69
C GLY A 143 -0.83 3.19 -4.93
N LYS A 144 0.08 3.09 -5.93
CA LYS A 144 -0.22 2.55 -7.27
C LYS A 144 0.51 1.25 -7.57
N GLU A 145 1.28 0.75 -6.64
CA GLU A 145 2.00 -0.52 -6.77
C GLU A 145 1.26 -1.63 -6.07
N PRO A 146 1.30 -2.86 -6.61
CA PRO A 146 0.77 -4.01 -5.89
C PRO A 146 1.63 -4.30 -4.66
N VAL A 147 0.99 -4.80 -3.63
CA VAL A 147 1.67 -5.35 -2.45
C VAL A 147 1.96 -6.82 -2.71
N VAL A 148 3.19 -7.24 -2.42
CA VAL A 148 3.61 -8.64 -2.45
C VAL A 148 4.04 -9.05 -1.05
N LEU A 149 3.26 -9.95 -0.45
CA LEU A 149 3.50 -10.49 0.87
C LEU A 149 3.80 -11.99 0.77
N ILE A 150 4.94 -12.42 1.31
CA ILE A 150 5.35 -13.82 1.41
C ILE A 150 5.15 -14.25 2.85
N GLU A 151 4.23 -15.18 3.08
CA GLU A 151 3.84 -15.64 4.41
C GLU A 151 4.25 -17.09 4.66
N PHE A 152 4.50 -17.38 5.93
CA PHE A 152 4.77 -18.72 6.43
C PHE A 152 3.73 -19.08 7.48
N ASP A 153 2.92 -20.10 7.22
CA ASP A 153 1.92 -20.55 8.17
C ASP A 153 1.79 -22.08 8.22
N PHE A 154 0.95 -22.53 9.12
CA PHE A 154 0.55 -23.92 9.26
C PHE A 154 -0.97 -24.02 9.11
N GLU A 155 -1.51 -25.13 8.60
CA GLU A 155 -2.94 -25.28 8.32
C GLU A 155 -3.84 -25.09 9.55
N SER A 156 -3.31 -25.43 10.71
CA SER A 156 -3.99 -25.21 11.98
C SER A 156 -3.01 -24.54 12.92
N ASP A 157 -3.43 -23.50 13.61
CA ASP A 157 -2.75 -23.03 14.80
C ASP A 157 -1.47 -22.20 14.57
N THR A 158 -1.45 -21.35 13.53
CA THR A 158 -0.32 -20.44 13.28
C THR A 158 0.00 -19.57 14.50
N ILE A 159 -1.03 -19.06 15.18
CA ILE A 159 -0.90 -18.16 16.33
C ILE A 159 -0.17 -18.83 17.47
N SER A 160 -0.62 -20.02 17.92
CA SER A 160 -0.01 -20.72 19.04
C SER A 160 1.41 -21.20 18.72
N ARG A 161 1.68 -21.58 17.48
CA ARG A 161 3.01 -22.03 17.05
C ARG A 161 4.02 -20.92 16.90
N THR A 162 3.58 -19.73 16.57
CA THR A 162 4.47 -18.55 16.41
C THR A 162 4.59 -17.75 17.70
N GLY A 163 3.79 -18.07 18.73
CA GLY A 163 3.75 -17.32 19.98
C GLY A 163 3.15 -15.92 19.83
N MET A 164 2.44 -15.67 18.73
CA MET A 164 1.77 -14.39 18.51
C MET A 164 0.56 -14.24 19.44
N PRO A 165 0.27 -13.02 19.89
CA PRO A 165 -0.97 -12.76 20.63
C PRO A 165 -2.20 -13.01 19.75
N THR A 166 -3.32 -13.33 20.38
CA THR A 166 -4.62 -13.50 19.70
C THR A 166 -5.32 -12.18 19.43
N GLU A 167 -4.84 -11.11 20.04
CA GLU A 167 -5.40 -9.77 19.97
C GLU A 167 -4.27 -8.76 19.84
N HIS A 168 -4.55 -7.67 19.13
CA HIS A 168 -3.61 -6.55 19.04
C HIS A 168 -3.40 -5.91 20.42
N ARG A 169 -2.15 -5.66 20.77
CA ARG A 169 -1.74 -4.98 22.01
C ARG A 169 -0.85 -3.79 21.68
N HIS A 170 -1.16 -2.67 22.31
CA HIS A 170 -0.35 -1.45 22.25
C HIS A 170 0.90 -1.54 23.10
#